data_325b86e80ccd5e63901d0c764237a9ea
#
_entry.id   325b86e80ccd5e63901d0c764237a9ea
#
_cell.length_a   1.000
_cell.length_b   1.000
_cell.length_c   1.000
_cell.angle_alpha   90.00
_cell.angle_beta   90.00
_cell.angle_gamma   90.00
#
_symmetry.space_group_name_H-M   'P 1'
#
loop_
_entity.id
_entity.type
_entity.pdbx_description
1 polymer ?
#
loop_
_entity_poly.entity_id
_entity_poly.type
_entity_poly.pdbx_seq_one_letter_code
_entity_poly.pdbx_strand_id
1 'polypeptide(L)'
;MKVTYEIENGKNVKVKTYVDGSVYKYDENSNEIYHKDNDGYECWKEYDAKGNCIHTKSNTGFETWSEYDANRNRIHYKNSNGFEYLNDANGNEIHYKDNDGYECWKEYDANRNKIHYKNSNGCEKWWDSNGNCIHIRNNDGEEWFCDDYEARKSC
;
A
#
# COMPACT_ATOMS: atom_id res chain seq x y z
N MET A 1 -34.35 7.01 3.54
CA MET A 1 -33.52 5.84 3.14
C MET A 1 -34.48 4.71 2.76
N LYS A 2 -34.25 4.08 1.61
CA LYS A 2 -34.95 2.88 1.13
C LYS A 2 -33.97 1.72 1.12
N VAL A 3 -34.40 0.52 1.51
CA VAL A 3 -33.59 -0.72 1.45
C VAL A 3 -34.32 -1.71 0.53
N THR A 4 -33.59 -2.27 -0.42
CA THR A 4 -34.02 -3.34 -1.33
C THR A 4 -32.99 -4.44 -1.40
N TYR A 5 -33.38 -5.59 -1.97
CA TYR A 5 -32.49 -6.71 -2.23
C TYR A 5 -32.58 -7.07 -3.70
N GLU A 6 -31.46 -7.30 -4.34
CA GLU A 6 -31.29 -7.64 -5.74
C GLU A 6 -30.45 -8.89 -5.88
N ILE A 7 -30.53 -9.57 -7.03
CA ILE A 7 -29.63 -10.67 -7.36
C ILE A 7 -28.68 -10.18 -8.46
N GLU A 8 -27.39 -10.11 -8.14
CA GLU A 8 -26.33 -9.78 -9.09
C GLU A 8 -25.37 -10.96 -9.22
N ASN A 9 -25.15 -11.45 -10.44
CA ASN A 9 -24.31 -12.61 -10.71
C ASN A 9 -24.63 -13.85 -9.84
N GLY A 10 -25.94 -14.06 -9.53
CA GLY A 10 -26.41 -15.18 -8.72
C GLY A 10 -26.21 -15.01 -7.20
N LYS A 11 -25.78 -13.84 -6.72
CA LYS A 11 -25.59 -13.53 -5.30
C LYS A 11 -26.59 -12.48 -4.83
N ASN A 12 -27.01 -12.59 -3.58
CA ASN A 12 -27.88 -11.59 -2.96
C ASN A 12 -27.10 -10.32 -2.66
N VAL A 13 -27.62 -9.19 -3.11
CA VAL A 13 -27.04 -7.85 -2.88
C VAL A 13 -28.06 -7.00 -2.15
N LYS A 14 -27.65 -6.43 -1.02
CA LYS A 14 -28.45 -5.45 -0.27
C LYS A 14 -28.16 -4.06 -0.79
N VAL A 15 -29.21 -3.34 -1.22
CA VAL A 15 -29.11 -1.98 -1.77
C VAL A 15 -29.73 -0.98 -0.81
N LYS A 16 -28.99 0.08 -0.47
CA LYS A 16 -29.49 1.24 0.29
C LYS A 16 -29.50 2.46 -0.62
N THR A 17 -30.67 3.09 -0.76
CA THR A 17 -30.81 4.36 -1.48
C THR A 17 -31.19 5.45 -0.49
N TYR A 18 -30.45 6.54 -0.47
CA TYR A 18 -30.68 7.68 0.38
C TYR A 18 -31.50 8.77 -0.31
N VAL A 19 -32.01 9.73 0.47
CA VAL A 19 -32.87 10.80 -0.03
C VAL A 19 -32.10 11.76 -0.94
N ASP A 20 -30.81 11.92 -0.72
CA ASP A 20 -29.90 12.74 -1.54
C ASP A 20 -29.51 12.09 -2.88
N GLY A 21 -29.99 10.87 -3.14
CA GLY A 21 -29.69 10.11 -4.35
C GLY A 21 -28.49 9.17 -4.22
N SER A 22 -27.78 9.16 -3.09
CA SER A 22 -26.66 8.24 -2.87
C SER A 22 -27.15 6.79 -2.81
N VAL A 23 -26.36 5.87 -3.39
CA VAL A 23 -26.63 4.43 -3.46
C VAL A 23 -25.45 3.64 -2.93
N TYR A 24 -25.73 2.66 -2.08
CA TYR A 24 -24.73 1.73 -1.55
C TYR A 24 -25.19 0.30 -1.75
N LYS A 25 -24.28 -0.57 -2.20
CA LYS A 25 -24.55 -2.01 -2.34
C LYS A 25 -23.62 -2.81 -1.44
N TYR A 26 -24.18 -3.86 -0.84
CA TYR A 26 -23.48 -4.73 0.10
C TYR A 26 -23.66 -6.19 -0.31
N ASP A 27 -22.61 -6.97 -0.17
CA ASP A 27 -22.63 -8.42 -0.35
C ASP A 27 -23.32 -9.13 0.83
N GLU A 28 -23.38 -10.48 0.77
CA GLU A 28 -23.96 -11.32 1.82
C GLU A 28 -23.20 -11.24 3.16
N ASN A 29 -21.92 -10.86 3.13
CA ASN A 29 -21.08 -10.66 4.32
C ASN A 29 -21.16 -9.23 4.87
N SER A 30 -22.02 -8.39 4.29
CA SER A 30 -22.17 -6.96 4.60
C SER A 30 -20.95 -6.11 4.23
N ASN A 31 -20.09 -6.55 3.35
CA ASN A 31 -19.04 -5.73 2.75
C ASN A 31 -19.66 -4.78 1.72
N GLU A 32 -19.26 -3.52 1.72
CA GLU A 32 -19.69 -2.54 0.72
C GLU A 32 -18.98 -2.80 -0.62
N ILE A 33 -19.71 -3.35 -1.59
CA ILE A 33 -19.16 -3.72 -2.91
C ILE A 33 -19.29 -2.60 -3.94
N TYR A 34 -20.16 -1.62 -3.68
CA TYR A 34 -20.36 -0.46 -4.55
C TYR A 34 -20.93 0.70 -3.76
N HIS A 35 -20.50 1.91 -4.11
CA HIS A 35 -21.24 3.12 -3.77
C HIS A 35 -21.23 4.12 -4.91
N LYS A 36 -22.30 4.93 -4.94
CA LYS A 36 -22.45 6.13 -5.75
C LYS A 36 -22.91 7.24 -4.82
N ASP A 37 -22.20 8.36 -4.82
CA ASP A 37 -22.66 9.54 -4.09
C ASP A 37 -23.56 10.44 -4.93
N ASN A 38 -24.10 11.50 -4.32
CA ASN A 38 -24.99 12.44 -4.97
C ASN A 38 -24.31 13.32 -6.01
N ASP A 39 -22.97 13.43 -6.00
CA ASP A 39 -22.16 14.19 -6.96
C ASP A 39 -21.77 13.32 -8.18
N GLY A 40 -22.16 12.03 -8.16
CA GLY A 40 -21.92 11.10 -9.25
C GLY A 40 -20.58 10.37 -9.20
N TYR A 41 -19.83 10.49 -8.11
CA TYR A 41 -18.68 9.63 -7.87
C TYR A 41 -19.15 8.20 -7.62
N GLU A 42 -18.52 7.23 -8.29
CA GLU A 42 -18.83 5.81 -8.16
C GLU A 42 -17.55 5.03 -7.81
N CYS A 43 -17.69 4.04 -6.91
CA CYS A 43 -16.59 3.16 -6.51
C CYS A 43 -17.09 1.73 -6.36
N TRP A 44 -16.32 0.80 -6.92
CA TRP A 44 -16.52 -0.65 -6.80
C TRP A 44 -15.40 -1.22 -5.93
N LYS A 45 -15.74 -2.22 -5.11
CA LYS A 45 -14.80 -2.87 -4.19
C LYS A 45 -14.90 -4.38 -4.27
N GLU A 46 -13.78 -5.05 -4.20
CA GLU A 46 -13.68 -6.49 -4.11
C GLU A 46 -12.98 -6.89 -2.81
N TYR A 47 -13.39 -8.03 -2.27
CA TYR A 47 -12.91 -8.52 -0.99
C TYR A 47 -12.42 -9.95 -1.09
N ASP A 48 -11.42 -10.30 -0.29
CA ASP A 48 -11.02 -11.68 -0.08
C ASP A 48 -12.03 -12.44 0.82
N ALA A 49 -11.82 -13.74 0.98
CA ALA A 49 -12.69 -14.60 1.81
C ALA A 49 -12.70 -14.21 3.31
N LYS A 50 -11.75 -13.38 3.75
CA LYS A 50 -11.66 -12.87 5.14
C LYS A 50 -12.30 -11.50 5.32
N GLY A 51 -12.80 -10.89 4.24
CA GLY A 51 -13.41 -9.56 4.24
C GLY A 51 -12.40 -8.40 4.16
N ASN A 52 -11.17 -8.65 3.76
CA ASN A 52 -10.21 -7.59 3.47
C ASN A 52 -10.46 -7.04 2.06
N CYS A 53 -10.48 -5.72 1.90
CA CYS A 53 -10.65 -5.08 0.59
C CYS A 53 -9.36 -5.24 -0.22
N ILE A 54 -9.42 -6.05 -1.29
CA ILE A 54 -8.25 -6.38 -2.13
C ILE A 54 -8.16 -5.54 -3.40
N HIS A 55 -9.28 -5.00 -3.88
CA HIS A 55 -9.32 -4.14 -5.07
C HIS A 55 -10.36 -3.05 -4.90
N THR A 56 -10.07 -1.86 -5.38
CA THR A 56 -11.05 -0.78 -5.57
C THR A 56 -10.89 -0.17 -6.95
N LYS A 57 -12.00 0.26 -7.53
CA LYS A 57 -12.04 0.97 -8.81
C LYS A 57 -13.05 2.09 -8.75
N SER A 58 -12.69 3.28 -9.21
CA SER A 58 -13.61 4.40 -9.33
C SER A 58 -13.97 4.71 -10.79
N ASN A 59 -15.06 5.45 -10.98
CA ASN A 59 -15.45 5.97 -12.29
C ASN A 59 -14.51 7.06 -12.83
N THR A 60 -13.60 7.58 -11.98
CA THR A 60 -12.51 8.48 -12.40
C THR A 60 -11.32 7.74 -13.02
N GLY A 61 -11.34 6.38 -13.02
CA GLY A 61 -10.25 5.55 -13.49
C GLY A 61 -9.17 5.25 -12.44
N PHE A 62 -9.33 5.76 -11.21
CA PHE A 62 -8.40 5.43 -10.12
C PHE A 62 -8.68 4.01 -9.61
N GLU A 63 -7.62 3.20 -9.52
CA GLU A 63 -7.68 1.82 -9.04
C GLU A 63 -6.63 1.57 -7.96
N THR A 64 -6.97 0.68 -7.00
CA THR A 64 -6.03 0.22 -5.97
C THR A 64 -6.06 -1.30 -5.84
N TRP A 65 -4.93 -1.89 -5.51
CA TRP A 65 -4.81 -3.31 -5.20
C TRP A 65 -4.09 -3.49 -3.87
N SER A 66 -4.55 -4.41 -3.05
CA SER A 66 -3.99 -4.73 -1.74
C SER A 66 -3.91 -6.23 -1.52
N GLU A 67 -2.83 -6.68 -0.89
CA GLU A 67 -2.67 -8.04 -0.40
C GLU A 67 -2.47 -8.04 1.11
N TYR A 68 -2.96 -9.09 1.77
CA TYR A 68 -2.96 -9.20 3.22
C TYR A 68 -2.39 -10.54 3.67
N ASP A 69 -1.71 -10.53 4.80
CA ASP A 69 -1.24 -11.74 5.46
C ASP A 69 -2.39 -12.50 6.17
N ALA A 70 -2.04 -13.60 6.83
CA ALA A 70 -3.00 -14.41 7.59
C ALA A 70 -3.64 -13.64 8.77
N ASN A 71 -2.98 -12.61 9.29
CA ASN A 71 -3.39 -11.78 10.42
C ASN A 71 -4.14 -10.51 10.00
N ARG A 72 -4.40 -10.33 8.69
CA ARG A 72 -5.02 -9.15 8.07
C ARG A 72 -4.14 -7.89 8.07
N ASN A 73 -2.85 -8.02 8.23
CA ASN A 73 -1.93 -6.91 7.99
C ASN A 73 -1.74 -6.76 6.49
N ARG A 74 -1.81 -5.54 5.97
CA ARG A 74 -1.58 -5.28 4.55
C ARG A 74 -0.08 -5.39 4.27
N ILE A 75 0.29 -6.38 3.43
CA ILE A 75 1.67 -6.67 3.04
C ILE A 75 2.06 -6.08 1.70
N HIS A 76 1.09 -5.80 0.83
CA HIS A 76 1.30 -5.15 -0.46
C HIS A 76 0.17 -4.17 -0.75
N TYR A 77 0.52 -3.04 -1.33
CA TYR A 77 -0.41 -2.06 -1.86
C TYR A 77 0.17 -1.42 -3.12
N LYS A 78 -0.65 -1.25 -4.14
CA LYS A 78 -0.35 -0.43 -5.29
C LYS A 78 -1.59 0.32 -5.78
N ASN A 79 -1.38 1.39 -6.54
CA ASN A 79 -2.46 2.11 -7.20
C ASN A 79 -2.14 2.43 -8.67
N SER A 80 -3.15 2.86 -9.40
CA SER A 80 -3.06 3.20 -10.82
C SER A 80 -2.20 4.43 -11.13
N ASN A 81 -1.82 5.23 -10.13
CA ASN A 81 -0.92 6.37 -10.29
C ASN A 81 0.56 5.98 -10.17
N GLY A 82 0.87 4.70 -9.92
CA GLY A 82 2.24 4.20 -9.82
C GLY A 82 2.81 4.13 -8.41
N PHE A 83 2.04 4.52 -7.38
CA PHE A 83 2.43 4.33 -5.99
C PHE A 83 2.37 2.84 -5.61
N GLU A 84 3.39 2.34 -4.94
CA GLU A 84 3.47 0.94 -4.48
C GLU A 84 4.31 0.82 -3.21
N TYR A 85 3.93 -0.08 -2.30
CA TYR A 85 4.78 -0.53 -1.22
C TYR A 85 4.60 -2.01 -0.90
N LEU A 86 5.65 -2.60 -0.36
CA LEU A 86 5.69 -3.97 0.17
C LEU A 86 6.19 -3.94 1.61
N ASN A 87 5.57 -4.74 2.46
CA ASN A 87 6.01 -4.99 3.82
C ASN A 87 6.45 -6.45 3.99
N ASP A 88 7.41 -6.69 4.86
CA ASP A 88 7.75 -8.05 5.30
C ASP A 88 6.69 -8.62 6.27
N ALA A 89 6.87 -9.87 6.69
CA ALA A 89 5.98 -10.53 7.63
C ALA A 89 5.96 -9.89 9.04
N ASN A 90 6.91 -9.03 9.36
CA ASN A 90 7.00 -8.28 10.62
C ASN A 90 6.36 -6.88 10.53
N GLY A 91 5.87 -6.50 9.34
CA GLY A 91 5.29 -5.20 9.07
C GLY A 91 6.30 -4.10 8.75
N ASN A 92 7.58 -4.43 8.52
CA ASN A 92 8.57 -3.45 8.09
C ASN A 92 8.41 -3.21 6.57
N GLU A 93 8.45 -1.95 6.14
CA GLU A 93 8.43 -1.60 4.72
C GLU A 93 9.76 -1.98 4.06
N ILE A 94 9.72 -2.95 3.13
CA ILE A 94 10.90 -3.45 2.42
C ILE A 94 11.05 -2.87 1.01
N HIS A 95 9.97 -2.37 0.43
CA HIS A 95 9.97 -1.67 -0.85
C HIS A 95 8.97 -0.53 -0.84
N TYR A 96 9.32 0.55 -1.47
CA TYR A 96 8.47 1.72 -1.68
C TYR A 96 8.73 2.30 -3.06
N LYS A 97 7.66 2.71 -3.75
CA LYS A 97 7.68 3.45 -5.01
C LYS A 97 6.66 4.56 -4.95
N ASP A 98 7.03 5.77 -5.33
CA ASP A 98 6.09 6.89 -5.45
C ASP A 98 5.56 7.07 -6.88
N ASN A 99 4.65 8.03 -7.03
CA ASN A 99 4.02 8.32 -8.31
C ASN A 99 4.98 8.94 -9.35
N ASP A 100 6.11 9.49 -8.91
CA ASP A 100 7.12 10.12 -9.76
C ASP A 100 8.19 9.10 -10.21
N GLY A 101 8.07 7.84 -9.73
CA GLY A 101 8.95 6.73 -10.08
C GLY A 101 10.18 6.61 -9.19
N TYR A 102 10.28 7.40 -8.11
CA TYR A 102 11.29 7.15 -7.10
C TYR A 102 11.00 5.83 -6.39
N GLU A 103 12.03 4.98 -6.25
CA GLU A 103 11.94 3.69 -5.58
C GLU A 103 13.02 3.56 -4.50
N CYS A 104 12.68 2.89 -3.40
CA CYS A 104 13.69 2.46 -2.43
C CYS A 104 13.40 1.06 -1.89
N TRP A 105 14.47 0.39 -1.50
CA TRP A 105 14.48 -0.95 -0.92
C TRP A 105 15.16 -0.91 0.44
N LYS A 106 14.64 -1.67 1.39
CA LYS A 106 15.12 -1.74 2.76
C LYS A 106 15.21 -3.18 3.21
N GLU A 107 16.25 -3.52 3.94
CA GLU A 107 16.41 -4.81 4.59
C GLU A 107 16.52 -4.62 6.09
N TYR A 108 16.02 -5.58 6.84
CA TYR A 108 15.98 -5.54 8.30
C TYR A 108 16.55 -6.83 8.88
N ASP A 109 17.17 -6.74 10.04
CA ASP A 109 17.58 -7.91 10.82
C ASP A 109 16.38 -8.53 11.57
N ALA A 110 16.65 -9.64 12.28
CA ALA A 110 15.63 -10.32 13.08
C ALA A 110 15.05 -9.47 14.23
N ASN A 111 15.76 -8.41 14.64
CA ASN A 111 15.34 -7.47 15.68
C ASN A 111 14.61 -6.24 15.10
N ARG A 112 14.34 -6.23 13.78
CA ARG A 112 13.73 -5.12 13.02
C ARG A 112 14.60 -3.86 12.91
N ASN A 113 15.90 -3.97 13.13
CA ASN A 113 16.83 -2.88 12.82
C ASN A 113 17.09 -2.87 11.33
N LYS A 114 17.03 -1.69 10.71
CA LYS A 114 17.36 -1.53 9.30
C LYS A 114 18.87 -1.75 9.11
N ILE A 115 19.23 -2.72 8.26
CA ILE A 115 20.62 -3.10 7.97
C ILE A 115 21.07 -2.65 6.59
N HIS A 116 20.13 -2.44 5.65
CA HIS A 116 20.43 -1.99 4.30
C HIS A 116 19.33 -1.07 3.76
N TYR A 117 19.74 -0.12 2.96
CA TYR A 117 18.86 0.79 2.21
C TYR A 117 19.49 1.08 0.85
N LYS A 118 18.67 1.06 -0.18
CA LYS A 118 19.03 1.46 -1.54
C LYS A 118 17.90 2.24 -2.17
N ASN A 119 18.19 3.21 -3.03
CA ASN A 119 17.19 3.90 -3.80
C ASN A 119 17.51 3.98 -5.29
N SER A 120 16.50 4.36 -6.09
CA SER A 120 16.60 4.49 -7.54
C SER A 120 17.57 5.59 -8.01
N ASN A 121 17.92 6.53 -7.12
CA ASN A 121 18.89 7.59 -7.42
C ASN A 121 20.33 7.13 -7.24
N GLY A 122 20.56 5.87 -6.79
CA GLY A 122 21.89 5.31 -6.61
C GLY A 122 22.46 5.46 -5.20
N CYS A 123 21.74 6.10 -4.27
CA CYS A 123 22.16 6.14 -2.86
C CYS A 123 21.98 4.76 -2.22
N GLU A 124 22.97 4.32 -1.46
CA GLU A 124 22.97 3.04 -0.76
C GLU A 124 23.63 3.17 0.60
N LYS A 125 23.06 2.54 1.65
CA LYS A 125 23.55 2.64 3.03
C LYS A 125 23.46 1.30 3.73
N TRP A 126 24.47 1.03 4.59
CA TRP A 126 24.54 -0.16 5.43
C TRP A 126 24.72 0.23 6.89
N TRP A 127 24.13 -0.54 7.77
CA TRP A 127 24.22 -0.36 9.23
C TRP A 127 24.64 -1.66 9.90
N ASP A 128 25.34 -1.52 11.03
CA ASP A 128 25.62 -2.63 11.93
C ASP A 128 24.40 -3.00 12.79
N SER A 129 24.50 -4.06 13.58
CA SER A 129 23.45 -4.53 14.48
C SER A 129 23.12 -3.56 15.62
N ASN A 130 23.93 -2.53 15.85
CA ASN A 130 23.73 -1.47 16.86
C ASN A 130 23.04 -0.23 16.24
N GLY A 131 22.78 -0.26 14.92
CA GLY A 131 22.18 0.85 14.19
C GLY A 131 23.18 1.94 13.79
N ASN A 132 24.49 1.70 13.90
CA ASN A 132 25.49 2.63 13.39
C ASN A 132 25.63 2.44 11.88
N CYS A 133 25.65 3.53 11.12
CA CYS A 133 25.98 3.48 9.71
C CYS A 133 27.46 3.06 9.56
N ILE A 134 27.70 2.04 8.74
CA ILE A 134 29.05 1.50 8.50
C ILE A 134 29.58 1.78 7.09
N HIS A 135 28.66 1.98 6.12
CA HIS A 135 29.05 2.23 4.74
C HIS A 135 27.95 3.05 4.04
N ILE A 136 28.37 3.98 3.18
CA ILE A 136 27.50 4.79 2.32
C ILE A 136 28.09 4.80 0.92
N ARG A 137 27.20 4.65 -0.08
CA ARG A 137 27.45 5.02 -1.48
C ARG A 137 26.47 6.14 -1.85
N ASN A 138 26.98 7.24 -2.40
CA ASN A 138 26.11 8.33 -2.86
C ASN A 138 25.61 8.11 -4.30
N ASN A 139 24.80 9.05 -4.79
CA ASN A 139 24.23 9.02 -6.13
C ASN A 139 25.29 9.09 -7.26
N ASP A 140 26.46 9.63 -6.99
CA ASP A 140 27.58 9.75 -7.93
C ASP A 140 28.48 8.49 -7.93
N GLY A 141 28.17 7.51 -7.06
CA GLY A 141 28.90 6.26 -6.93
C GLY A 141 30.13 6.36 -6.02
N GLU A 142 30.33 7.48 -5.34
CA GLU A 142 31.38 7.61 -4.34
C GLU A 142 31.00 6.83 -3.07
N GLU A 143 32.00 6.23 -2.43
CA GLU A 143 31.83 5.34 -1.27
C GLU A 143 32.62 5.83 -0.07
N TRP A 144 32.02 5.73 1.12
CA TRP A 144 32.66 6.04 2.41
C TRP A 144 32.34 4.95 3.43
N PHE A 145 33.35 4.61 4.22
CA PHE A 145 33.18 3.82 5.43
C PHE A 145 33.02 4.76 6.62
N CYS A 146 32.01 4.54 7.45
CA CYS A 146 31.52 5.49 8.45
C CYS A 146 32.38 5.59 9.73
N ASP A 147 33.70 5.32 9.67
CA ASP A 147 34.64 5.71 10.70
C ASP A 147 34.91 7.23 10.70
N ASP A 148 34.57 7.94 9.60
CA ASP A 148 34.69 9.38 9.45
C ASP A 148 33.34 10.09 9.68
N TYR A 149 33.28 11.00 10.65
CA TYR A 149 32.10 11.77 11.07
C TYR A 149 31.45 12.59 9.94
N GLU A 150 32.19 12.98 8.91
CA GLU A 150 31.70 13.79 7.78
C GLU A 150 30.86 12.99 6.77
N ALA A 151 31.05 11.69 6.64
CA ALA A 151 30.32 10.82 5.71
C ALA A 151 28.82 10.68 6.04
N ARG A 152 28.40 11.05 7.24
CA ARG A 152 27.01 10.91 7.73
C ARG A 152 26.01 11.91 7.12
N LYS A 153 26.48 12.91 6.37
CA LYS A 153 25.67 14.04 5.89
C LYS A 153 25.30 14.00 4.40
N SER A 154 25.84 13.05 3.62
CA SER A 154 25.86 13.15 2.16
C SER A 154 24.80 12.36 1.39
N CYS A 155 23.79 11.78 2.06
CA CYS A 155 22.63 11.17 1.39
C CYS A 155 21.32 11.72 1.91
#